data_1a2edf4cb47a2d65def04ef71c00ab7b
#
_entry.id   1a2edf4cb47a2d65def04ef71c00ab7b
#
_cell.length_a   1.000
_cell.length_b   1.000
_cell.length_c   1.000
_cell.angle_alpha   90.00
_cell.angle_beta   90.00
_cell.angle_gamma   90.00
#
_symmetry.space_group_name_H-M   'P 1'
#
loop_
_entity.id
_entity.type
_entity.pdbx_description
1 polymer ?
#
loop_
_entity_poly.entity_id
_entity_poly.type
_entity_poly.pdbx_seq_one_letter_code
_entity_poly.pdbx_strand_id
1 'polypeptide(L)'
;MGEPLRGLTSAESDLFDQGLIAFSRPLTIAEGAGPIFNEVTCAGCHNVPAVGGFGTRRVTRFGIASTPTAPFQPLEHLGGTLLQDQSFDLNCRETIPVQANHTALRGTPILFGAGLIEAIPASVLIDRANNQPPGLVGRVHYKIPLETPGGVRAVGRYGWKGGIPTVESF
;
A
#
# COMPACT_ATOMS: atom_id res chain seq x y z
N MET A 1 11.31 -10.06 15.47
CA MET A 1 10.38 -9.59 14.45
C MET A 1 11.01 -9.82 13.08
N GLY A 2 10.24 -10.02 12.05
CA GLY A 2 10.76 -10.39 10.73
C GLY A 2 10.99 -11.88 10.55
N GLU A 3 10.72 -12.67 11.55
CA GLU A 3 10.79 -14.13 11.50
C GLU A 3 9.44 -14.71 11.05
N PRO A 4 9.43 -15.91 10.44
CA PRO A 4 8.21 -16.60 10.08
C PRO A 4 7.36 -16.95 11.31
N LEU A 5 6.07 -17.17 11.12
CA LEU A 5 5.19 -17.65 12.18
C LEU A 5 5.65 -19.04 12.65
N ARG A 6 5.44 -19.31 13.94
CA ARG A 6 5.70 -20.65 14.48
C ARG A 6 4.67 -21.66 13.97
N GLY A 7 5.13 -22.87 13.73
CA GLY A 7 4.26 -23.98 13.31
C GLY A 7 3.98 -24.03 11.80
N LEU A 8 4.75 -23.33 10.99
CA LEU A 8 4.72 -23.48 9.55
C LEU A 8 5.19 -24.89 9.14
N THR A 9 4.62 -25.40 8.06
CA THR A 9 5.16 -26.56 7.36
C THR A 9 6.47 -26.21 6.66
N SER A 10 7.24 -27.23 6.24
CA SER A 10 8.46 -27.00 5.46
C SER A 10 8.19 -26.17 4.21
N ALA A 11 7.13 -26.49 3.46
CA ALA A 11 6.76 -25.78 2.25
C ALA A 11 6.40 -24.29 2.51
N GLU A 12 5.71 -24.00 3.59
CA GLU A 12 5.40 -22.62 3.99
C GLU A 12 6.66 -21.86 4.44
N SER A 13 7.59 -22.54 5.12
CA SER A 13 8.87 -21.95 5.48
C SER A 13 9.72 -21.62 4.26
N ASP A 14 9.80 -22.56 3.30
CA ASP A 14 10.50 -22.35 2.02
C ASP A 14 9.88 -21.18 1.23
N LEU A 15 8.55 -21.05 1.24
CA LEU A 15 7.85 -19.94 0.60
C LEU A 15 8.16 -18.61 1.28
N PHE A 16 8.24 -18.59 2.62
CA PHE A 16 8.65 -17.39 3.37
C PHE A 16 10.05 -16.95 2.98
N ASP A 17 11.02 -17.87 2.91
CA ASP A 17 12.40 -17.56 2.55
C ASP A 17 12.52 -17.03 1.11
N GLN A 18 11.82 -17.64 0.17
CA GLN A 18 11.72 -17.16 -1.21
C GLN A 18 11.08 -15.77 -1.27
N GLY A 19 10.02 -15.55 -0.52
CA GLY A 19 9.35 -14.25 -0.41
C GLY A 19 10.27 -13.17 0.17
N LEU A 20 11.06 -13.48 1.18
CA LEU A 20 12.05 -12.58 1.77
C LEU A 20 13.12 -12.16 0.76
N ILE A 21 13.61 -13.10 -0.04
CA ILE A 21 14.56 -12.84 -1.13
C ILE A 21 13.91 -11.91 -2.17
N ALA A 22 12.71 -12.25 -2.65
CA ALA A 22 11.99 -11.46 -3.64
C ALA A 22 11.69 -10.05 -3.15
N PHE A 23 11.28 -9.89 -1.89
CA PHE A 23 10.96 -8.61 -1.26
C PHE A 23 12.19 -7.70 -1.08
N SER A 24 13.37 -8.30 -0.93
CA SER A 24 14.63 -7.59 -0.69
C SER A 24 15.44 -7.32 -1.96
N ARG A 25 15.10 -8.00 -3.06
CA ARG A 25 15.83 -7.90 -4.31
C ARG A 25 15.52 -6.57 -5.03
N PRO A 26 16.53 -5.81 -5.49
CA PRO A 26 16.29 -4.67 -6.36
C PRO A 26 15.60 -5.09 -7.67
N LEU A 27 14.55 -4.35 -8.03
CA LEU A 27 13.86 -4.52 -9.31
C LEU A 27 14.48 -3.63 -10.38
N THR A 28 14.50 -4.11 -11.61
CA THR A 28 14.94 -3.38 -12.79
C THR A 28 13.76 -2.86 -13.60
N ILE A 29 14.04 -1.98 -14.58
CA ILE A 29 13.01 -1.50 -15.51
C ILE A 29 12.33 -2.67 -16.24
N ALA A 30 13.10 -3.67 -16.67
CA ALA A 30 12.58 -4.85 -17.36
C ALA A 30 11.64 -5.69 -16.48
N GLU A 31 11.75 -5.59 -15.16
CA GLU A 31 10.91 -6.26 -14.18
C GLU A 31 9.76 -5.38 -13.67
N GLY A 32 9.56 -4.21 -14.26
CA GLY A 32 8.44 -3.32 -13.96
C GLY A 32 8.75 -2.19 -12.95
N ALA A 33 10.00 -2.04 -12.50
CA ALA A 33 10.38 -0.94 -11.64
C ALA A 33 10.77 0.30 -12.46
N GLY A 34 9.92 1.28 -12.48
CA GLY A 34 10.27 2.52 -13.15
C GLY A 34 9.59 2.72 -14.52
N PRO A 35 9.96 3.77 -15.26
CA PRO A 35 11.19 4.60 -15.09
C PRO A 35 11.22 5.51 -13.86
N ILE A 36 10.08 5.76 -13.21
CA ILE A 36 9.96 6.57 -12.00
C ILE A 36 9.58 5.70 -10.80
N PHE A 37 10.08 6.00 -9.62
CA PHE A 37 9.86 5.20 -8.41
C PHE A 37 10.18 6.01 -7.14
N ASN A 38 9.82 5.49 -5.99
CA ASN A 38 10.29 5.99 -4.69
C ASN A 38 11.43 5.14 -4.12
N GLU A 39 11.42 3.82 -4.43
CA GLU A 39 12.45 2.88 -4.03
C GLU A 39 12.45 1.69 -5.00
N VAL A 40 13.59 1.05 -5.19
CA VAL A 40 13.74 -0.09 -6.12
C VAL A 40 13.50 -1.45 -5.46
N THR A 41 13.38 -1.48 -4.14
CA THR A 41 13.03 -2.70 -3.39
C THR A 41 11.90 -2.42 -2.41
N CYS A 42 11.09 -3.42 -2.09
CA CYS A 42 10.11 -3.30 -1.02
C CYS A 42 10.81 -3.10 0.34
N ALA A 43 11.90 -3.83 0.58
CA ALA A 43 12.71 -3.72 1.79
C ALA A 43 13.39 -2.35 1.96
N GLY A 44 13.60 -1.58 0.88
CA GLY A 44 14.13 -0.23 0.96
C GLY A 44 13.25 0.72 1.78
N CYS A 45 11.94 0.50 1.72
CA CYS A 45 10.97 1.25 2.53
C CYS A 45 10.48 0.49 3.76
N HIS A 46 10.42 -0.85 3.74
CA HIS A 46 9.86 -1.69 4.79
C HIS A 46 10.95 -2.48 5.51
N ASN A 47 11.74 -1.86 6.40
CA ASN A 47 12.93 -2.48 6.98
C ASN A 47 13.16 -2.24 8.47
N VAL A 48 12.27 -1.61 9.20
CA VAL A 48 12.45 -1.31 10.62
C VAL A 48 11.34 -1.97 11.45
N PRO A 49 11.65 -2.73 12.48
CA PRO A 49 12.97 -3.15 12.98
C PRO A 49 13.61 -4.30 12.17
N ALA A 50 12.91 -4.83 11.18
CA ALA A 50 13.35 -5.88 10.27
C ALA A 50 12.63 -5.75 8.93
N VAL A 51 13.05 -6.51 7.91
CA VAL A 51 12.38 -6.56 6.58
C VAL A 51 10.90 -6.93 6.76
N GLY A 52 10.01 -6.15 6.11
CA GLY A 52 8.55 -6.20 6.31
C GLY A 52 8.02 -5.27 7.40
N GLY A 53 8.91 -4.56 8.10
CA GLY A 53 8.55 -3.59 9.12
C GLY A 53 8.07 -2.25 8.55
N PHE A 54 8.08 -1.21 9.39
CA PHE A 54 7.87 0.16 8.90
C PHE A 54 9.16 0.74 8.33
N GLY A 55 9.08 1.94 7.73
CA GLY A 55 10.26 2.63 7.22
C GLY A 55 10.36 4.06 7.69
N THR A 56 11.59 4.56 7.73
CA THR A 56 11.88 5.97 8.00
C THR A 56 11.70 6.84 6.77
N ARG A 57 11.71 6.24 5.57
CA ARG A 57 11.43 6.95 4.32
C ARG A 57 9.98 7.42 4.30
N ARG A 58 9.80 8.69 3.97
CA ARG A 58 8.47 9.29 3.77
C ARG A 58 8.25 9.56 2.29
N VAL A 59 7.04 9.32 1.84
CA VAL A 59 6.60 9.64 0.49
C VAL A 59 5.70 10.87 0.51
N THR A 60 5.78 11.69 -0.53
CA THR A 60 4.94 12.87 -0.68
C THR A 60 3.65 12.50 -1.39
N ARG A 61 2.52 12.83 -0.76
CA ARG A 61 1.21 12.84 -1.40
C ARG A 61 0.83 14.27 -1.74
N PHE A 62 0.17 14.46 -2.87
CA PHE A 62 -0.28 15.78 -3.33
C PHE A 62 -1.69 15.73 -3.92
N GLY A 63 -2.31 16.88 -4.07
CA GLY A 63 -3.62 17.04 -4.68
C GLY A 63 -4.22 18.40 -4.43
N ILE A 64 -5.52 18.55 -4.69
CA ILE A 64 -6.27 19.77 -4.43
C ILE A 64 -7.24 19.54 -3.28
N ALA A 65 -7.16 20.40 -2.26
CA ALA A 65 -8.13 20.51 -1.19
C ALA A 65 -8.67 21.95 -1.19
N SER A 66 -9.89 22.16 -1.65
CA SER A 66 -10.49 23.49 -1.77
C SER A 66 -11.04 24.00 -0.43
N THR A 67 -11.62 23.11 0.37
CA THR A 67 -12.12 23.37 1.72
C THR A 67 -12.02 22.12 2.56
N PRO A 68 -12.13 22.18 3.90
CA PRO A 68 -12.14 21.00 4.75
C PRO A 68 -13.28 20.00 4.43
N THR A 69 -14.35 20.45 3.81
CA THR A 69 -15.54 19.65 3.48
C THR A 69 -15.64 19.27 2.01
N ALA A 70 -14.88 19.93 1.13
CA ALA A 70 -14.85 19.57 -0.29
C ALA A 70 -14.14 18.24 -0.51
N PRO A 71 -14.59 17.41 -1.46
CA PRO A 71 -13.87 16.20 -1.83
C PRO A 71 -12.43 16.53 -2.27
N PHE A 72 -11.48 15.79 -1.73
CA PHE A 72 -10.10 15.85 -2.16
C PHE A 72 -9.98 15.37 -3.61
N GLN A 73 -9.30 16.15 -4.46
CA GLN A 73 -9.04 15.82 -5.85
C GLN A 73 -7.61 15.28 -6.00
N PRO A 74 -7.45 14.02 -6.39
CA PRO A 74 -6.14 13.35 -6.42
C PRO A 74 -5.25 13.74 -7.60
N LEU A 75 -5.74 14.50 -8.58
CA LEU A 75 -5.01 14.86 -9.81
C LEU A 75 -4.51 13.63 -10.60
N GLU A 76 -5.33 12.59 -10.71
CA GLU A 76 -4.95 11.31 -11.36
C GLU A 76 -4.51 11.50 -12.83
N HIS A 77 -5.08 12.48 -13.53
CA HIS A 77 -4.70 12.83 -14.91
C HIS A 77 -3.31 13.50 -15.02
N LEU A 78 -2.70 13.86 -13.89
CA LEU A 78 -1.36 14.44 -13.81
C LEU A 78 -0.38 13.53 -13.04
N GLY A 79 -0.61 12.22 -13.02
CA GLY A 79 0.26 11.24 -12.38
C GLY A 79 -0.25 10.68 -11.04
N GLY A 80 -1.40 11.13 -10.56
CA GLY A 80 -1.99 10.62 -9.32
C GLY A 80 -1.53 11.36 -8.07
N THR A 81 -1.76 10.76 -6.91
CA THR A 81 -1.52 11.43 -5.62
C THR A 81 -0.15 11.20 -5.02
N LEU A 82 0.61 10.26 -5.54
CA LEU A 82 1.92 9.87 -5.01
C LEU A 82 3.02 10.40 -5.92
N LEU A 83 3.88 11.25 -5.37
CA LEU A 83 5.07 11.68 -6.07
C LEU A 83 6.09 10.54 -6.10
N GLN A 84 6.56 10.19 -7.30
CA GLN A 84 7.72 9.33 -7.50
C GLN A 84 8.95 10.22 -7.60
N ASP A 85 9.71 10.35 -6.51
CA ASP A 85 10.78 11.34 -6.38
C ASP A 85 12.12 10.90 -6.98
N GLN A 86 12.19 9.65 -7.45
CA GLN A 86 13.35 9.03 -8.09
C GLN A 86 13.04 8.66 -9.53
N SER A 87 14.06 8.56 -10.35
CA SER A 87 13.95 8.07 -11.73
C SER A 87 15.28 7.48 -12.22
N PHE A 88 15.23 6.50 -13.12
CA PHE A 88 16.42 6.02 -13.82
C PHE A 88 16.90 7.00 -14.90
N ASP A 89 16.01 7.84 -15.42
CA ASP A 89 16.32 8.94 -16.33
C ASP A 89 15.86 10.26 -15.70
N LEU A 90 16.78 11.19 -15.49
CA LEU A 90 16.49 12.49 -14.87
C LEU A 90 15.44 13.30 -15.64
N ASN A 91 15.29 13.07 -16.95
CA ASN A 91 14.27 13.73 -17.75
C ASN A 91 12.84 13.23 -17.45
N CYS A 92 12.72 12.03 -16.86
CA CYS A 92 11.44 11.43 -16.48
C CYS A 92 11.03 11.74 -15.03
N ARG A 93 11.86 12.47 -14.27
CA ARG A 93 11.62 12.72 -12.86
C ARG A 93 10.32 13.50 -12.65
N GLU A 94 9.43 12.95 -11.81
CA GLU A 94 8.20 13.63 -11.45
C GLU A 94 8.45 14.88 -10.60
N THR A 95 7.56 15.84 -10.78
CA THR A 95 7.46 17.04 -9.93
C THR A 95 6.02 17.23 -9.49
N ILE A 96 5.83 17.87 -8.35
CA ILE A 96 4.47 18.18 -7.89
C ILE A 96 3.81 19.13 -8.90
N PRO A 97 2.65 18.79 -9.48
CA PRO A 97 1.93 19.65 -10.40
C PRO A 97 1.60 21.02 -9.77
N VAL A 98 1.74 22.08 -10.54
CA VAL A 98 1.45 23.46 -10.07
C VAL A 98 -0.01 23.66 -9.63
N GLN A 99 -0.90 22.80 -10.07
CA GLN A 99 -2.31 22.76 -9.67
C GLN A 99 -2.51 22.23 -8.25
N ALA A 100 -1.55 21.47 -7.72
CA ALA A 100 -1.64 20.95 -6.37
C ALA A 100 -1.45 22.07 -5.35
N ASN A 101 -2.44 22.25 -4.48
CA ASN A 101 -2.40 23.22 -3.40
C ASN A 101 -2.24 22.57 -2.02
N HIS A 102 -2.15 21.24 -1.99
CA HIS A 102 -2.04 20.49 -0.76
C HIS A 102 -1.03 19.36 -0.91
N THR A 103 -0.13 19.24 0.08
CA THR A 103 0.84 18.16 0.16
C THR A 103 0.85 17.56 1.55
N ALA A 104 1.16 16.27 1.65
CA ALA A 104 1.29 15.56 2.92
C ALA A 104 2.38 14.50 2.83
N LEU A 105 3.22 14.44 3.85
CA LEU A 105 4.19 13.35 4.00
C LEU A 105 3.51 12.14 4.65
N ARG A 106 3.75 10.95 4.08
CA ARG A 106 3.26 9.69 4.60
C ARG A 106 4.44 8.77 4.93
N GLY A 107 4.38 8.18 6.11
CA GLY A 107 5.31 7.13 6.51
C GLY A 107 4.92 5.78 5.92
N THR A 108 5.90 4.93 5.76
CA THR A 108 5.73 3.55 5.31
C THR A 108 5.11 2.71 6.44
N PRO A 109 3.96 2.06 6.25
CA PRO A 109 3.33 1.23 7.28
C PRO A 109 4.06 -0.10 7.47
N ILE A 110 3.82 -0.73 8.63
CA ILE A 110 4.28 -2.08 8.91
C ILE A 110 3.47 -3.10 8.09
N LEU A 111 4.14 -4.15 7.60
CA LEU A 111 3.51 -5.24 6.85
C LEU A 111 3.42 -6.55 7.64
N PHE A 112 4.06 -6.62 8.82
CA PHE A 112 3.97 -7.80 9.68
C PHE A 112 2.52 -8.13 10.01
N GLY A 113 2.15 -9.40 9.82
CA GLY A 113 0.80 -9.88 10.08
C GLY A 113 -0.23 -9.57 9.00
N ALA A 114 0.17 -9.06 7.82
CA ALA A 114 -0.77 -8.79 6.72
C ALA A 114 -1.61 -10.02 6.37
N GLY A 115 -1.01 -11.20 6.24
CA GLY A 115 -1.75 -12.44 6.01
C GLY A 115 -2.74 -12.79 7.11
N LEU A 116 -2.44 -12.47 8.37
CA LEU A 116 -3.40 -12.65 9.47
C LEU A 116 -4.59 -11.70 9.36
N ILE A 117 -4.36 -10.47 8.89
CA ILE A 117 -5.44 -9.52 8.60
C ILE A 117 -6.31 -10.04 7.44
N GLU A 118 -5.71 -10.67 6.44
CA GLU A 118 -6.43 -11.27 5.32
C GLU A 118 -7.33 -12.43 5.77
N ALA A 119 -6.87 -13.21 6.73
CA ALA A 119 -7.62 -14.32 7.31
C ALA A 119 -8.87 -13.90 8.09
N ILE A 120 -9.03 -12.63 8.46
CA ILE A 120 -10.24 -12.13 9.13
C ILE A 120 -11.43 -12.22 8.15
N PRO A 121 -12.55 -12.91 8.47
CA PRO A 121 -13.71 -12.96 7.60
C PRO A 121 -14.27 -11.57 7.27
N ALA A 122 -14.69 -11.35 6.02
CA ALA A 122 -15.28 -10.09 5.60
C ALA A 122 -16.51 -9.68 6.43
N SER A 123 -17.32 -10.66 6.85
CA SER A 123 -18.48 -10.44 7.73
C SER A 123 -18.10 -9.73 9.03
N VAL A 124 -16.97 -10.09 9.63
CA VAL A 124 -16.50 -9.46 10.88
C VAL A 124 -16.22 -7.97 10.66
N LEU A 125 -15.61 -7.60 9.52
CA LEU A 125 -15.36 -6.19 9.20
C LEU A 125 -16.65 -5.42 8.91
N ILE A 126 -17.59 -6.06 8.22
CA ILE A 126 -18.93 -5.49 7.94
C ILE A 126 -19.70 -5.29 9.23
N ASP A 127 -19.75 -6.30 10.09
CA ASP A 127 -20.42 -6.22 11.39
C ASP A 127 -19.82 -5.12 12.27
N ARG A 128 -18.49 -4.98 12.25
CA ARG A 128 -17.81 -3.92 12.99
C ARG A 128 -18.17 -2.53 12.45
N ALA A 129 -18.33 -2.38 11.15
CA ALA A 129 -18.74 -1.12 10.55
C ALA A 129 -20.19 -0.77 10.87
N ASN A 130 -21.08 -1.78 10.97
CA ASN A 130 -22.50 -1.60 11.27
C ASN A 130 -22.78 -1.38 12.76
N ASN A 131 -21.90 -1.90 13.64
CA ASN A 131 -22.07 -1.87 15.10
C ASN A 131 -21.02 -0.96 15.76
N GLN A 132 -20.95 0.29 15.33
CA GLN A 132 -20.02 1.28 15.87
C GLN A 132 -20.56 1.87 17.20
N PRO A 133 -19.65 2.21 18.15
CA PRO A 133 -20.03 3.03 19.30
C PRO A 133 -20.62 4.38 18.87
N PRO A 134 -21.51 4.98 19.68
CA PRO A 134 -22.06 6.29 19.39
C PRO A 134 -20.97 7.33 19.10
N GLY A 135 -21.16 8.12 18.04
CA GLY A 135 -20.19 9.15 17.62
C GLY A 135 -19.09 8.66 16.69
N LEU A 136 -18.97 7.34 16.44
CA LEU A 136 -18.06 6.79 15.44
C LEU A 136 -18.85 6.36 14.19
N VAL A 137 -18.26 6.62 13.01
CA VAL A 137 -18.83 6.22 11.71
C VAL A 137 -17.75 5.52 10.91
N GLY A 138 -17.72 4.20 10.97
CA GLY A 138 -16.91 3.35 10.12
C GLY A 138 -17.66 2.99 8.83
N ARG A 139 -16.93 2.89 7.72
CA ARG A 139 -17.50 2.45 6.45
C ARG A 139 -16.59 1.40 5.82
N VAL A 140 -17.20 0.33 5.34
CA VAL A 140 -16.50 -0.68 4.55
C VAL A 140 -16.25 -0.12 3.16
N HIS A 141 -15.03 -0.28 2.67
CA HIS A 141 -14.65 0.05 1.30
C HIS A 141 -14.63 -1.24 0.48
N TYR A 142 -15.21 -1.22 -0.72
CA TYR A 142 -15.27 -2.38 -1.62
C TYR A 142 -14.50 -2.10 -2.89
N LYS A 143 -13.58 -3.00 -3.24
CA LYS A 143 -12.77 -2.92 -4.47
C LYS A 143 -12.71 -4.28 -5.15
N ILE A 144 -12.55 -4.29 -6.46
CA ILE A 144 -12.24 -5.51 -7.22
C ILE A 144 -10.75 -5.79 -7.00
N PRO A 145 -10.37 -7.02 -6.57
CA PRO A 145 -8.97 -7.41 -6.48
C PRO A 145 -8.27 -7.33 -7.84
N LEU A 146 -7.01 -6.92 -7.87
CA LEU A 146 -6.25 -6.77 -9.13
C LEU A 146 -6.00 -8.11 -9.82
N GLU A 147 -5.85 -9.19 -9.04
CA GLU A 147 -5.68 -10.57 -9.52
C GLU A 147 -6.96 -11.15 -10.17
N THR A 148 -8.11 -10.50 -9.96
CA THR A 148 -9.40 -10.91 -10.56
C THR A 148 -10.07 -9.76 -11.30
N PRO A 149 -9.49 -9.23 -12.38
CA PRO A 149 -10.07 -8.12 -13.14
C PRO A 149 -11.50 -8.46 -13.63
N GLY A 150 -12.46 -7.58 -13.35
CA GLY A 150 -13.87 -7.83 -13.66
C GLY A 150 -14.61 -8.75 -12.70
N GLY A 151 -13.93 -9.22 -11.65
CA GLY A 151 -14.49 -10.09 -10.62
C GLY A 151 -15.40 -9.37 -9.62
N VAL A 152 -15.76 -10.09 -8.57
CA VAL A 152 -16.63 -9.58 -7.50
C VAL A 152 -15.85 -8.63 -6.60
N ARG A 153 -16.50 -7.53 -6.19
CA ARG A 153 -15.92 -6.59 -5.22
C ARG A 153 -15.76 -7.26 -3.86
N ALA A 154 -14.56 -7.14 -3.30
CA ALA A 154 -14.22 -7.63 -1.96
C ALA A 154 -14.01 -6.47 -0.98
N VAL A 155 -14.09 -6.78 0.31
CA VAL A 155 -13.85 -5.82 1.40
C VAL A 155 -12.39 -5.40 1.40
N GLY A 156 -12.14 -4.11 1.27
CA GLY A 156 -10.81 -3.53 1.33
C GLY A 156 -10.22 -3.58 2.73
N ARG A 157 -8.95 -3.95 2.81
CA ARG A 157 -8.22 -4.19 4.08
C ARG A 157 -6.93 -3.38 4.16
N TYR A 158 -6.27 -3.17 3.03
CA TYR A 158 -4.93 -2.61 2.94
C TYR A 158 -4.91 -1.29 2.20
N GLY A 159 -3.74 -0.66 2.21
CA GLY A 159 -3.51 0.60 1.55
C GLY A 159 -4.26 1.77 2.17
N TRP A 160 -4.24 2.89 1.46
CA TRP A 160 -4.92 4.09 1.93
C TRP A 160 -6.44 3.89 2.02
N LYS A 161 -6.96 4.04 3.23
CA LYS A 161 -8.41 3.89 3.51
C LYS A 161 -9.00 2.53 3.09
N GLY A 162 -8.23 1.45 3.16
CA GLY A 162 -8.71 0.13 2.75
C GLY A 162 -9.01 0.06 1.25
N GLY A 163 -8.18 0.66 0.42
CA GLY A 163 -8.37 0.66 -1.03
C GLY A 163 -7.97 -0.64 -1.73
N ILE A 164 -7.34 -1.57 -1.01
CA ILE A 164 -6.80 -2.82 -1.56
C ILE A 164 -7.37 -4.00 -0.76
N PRO A 165 -8.03 -4.98 -1.41
CA PRO A 165 -8.72 -6.06 -0.71
C PRO A 165 -7.82 -7.18 -0.21
N THR A 166 -6.78 -7.54 -0.97
CA THR A 166 -5.94 -8.74 -0.78
C THR A 166 -4.47 -8.38 -0.70
N VAL A 167 -3.65 -9.24 -0.11
CA VAL A 167 -2.19 -9.10 -0.12
C VAL A 167 -1.64 -9.26 -1.54
N GLU A 168 -2.25 -10.13 -2.35
CA GLU A 168 -1.85 -10.37 -3.74
C GLU A 168 -2.06 -9.14 -4.64
N SER A 169 -3.07 -8.32 -4.34
CA SER A 169 -3.33 -7.05 -5.05
C SER A 169 -2.36 -5.94 -4.69
N PHE A 170 -1.47 -6.15 -3.73
CA PHE A 170 -0.55 -5.15 -3.23
C PHE A 170 0.77 -5.22 -3.97
#